data_90bc8c1d2d0e356618027972b47d928e
#
_entry.id   90bc8c1d2d0e356618027972b47d928e
#
_cell.length_a   1.000
_cell.length_b   1.000
_cell.length_c   1.000
_cell.angle_alpha   90.00
_cell.angle_beta   90.00
_cell.angle_gamma   90.00
#
_symmetry.space_group_name_H-M   'P 1'
#
loop_
_entity.id
_entity.type
_entity.pdbx_description
1 polymer ?
#
loop_
_entity_poly.entity_id
_entity_poly.type
_entity_poly.pdbx_seq_one_letter_code
_entity_poly.pdbx_strand_id
1 'polypeptide(L)'
;QIQVDKNRVNVVEQEGTETTEPDITGGYLIEQAGDPTDEPVWFLTEHGMKLVVKSPDSDVINSTQLAYIKKYFADYEKRLFSADFADPEKGYRAMVDTVSLVNWYIACELTGNPDSFWSTYFYKKRSDDKLYYGPLWDYDIAFNNDKRLGDATRKFMRDAAWDPKEWIHQLW
;
A
#
# COMPACT_ATOMS: atom_id res chain seq x y z
N GLN A 1 -5.37 14.75 -5.31
CA GLN A 1 -5.50 13.93 -4.10
C GLN A 1 -6.57 12.86 -4.30
N ILE A 2 -6.26 11.60 -3.92
CA ILE A 2 -7.25 10.53 -3.89
C ILE A 2 -8.23 10.85 -2.76
N GLN A 3 -9.52 10.78 -3.05
CA GLN A 3 -10.55 11.02 -2.04
C GLN A 3 -11.12 9.70 -1.54
N VAL A 4 -11.32 9.64 -0.23
CA VAL A 4 -12.00 8.56 0.46
C VAL A 4 -13.47 8.91 0.54
N ASP A 5 -14.30 8.18 -0.17
CA ASP A 5 -15.76 8.28 -0.15
C ASP A 5 -16.40 7.04 -0.79
N LYS A 6 -17.71 6.89 -0.67
CA LYS A 6 -18.46 5.74 -1.19
C LYS A 6 -18.36 5.51 -2.71
N ASN A 7 -17.92 6.51 -3.48
CA ASN A 7 -17.84 6.45 -4.94
C ASN A 7 -16.39 6.24 -5.44
N ARG A 8 -15.41 6.35 -4.54
CA ARG A 8 -13.97 6.27 -4.86
C ARG A 8 -13.29 5.18 -4.02
N VAL A 9 -12.57 5.53 -2.98
CA VAL A 9 -12.04 4.55 -2.04
C VAL A 9 -13.08 4.34 -0.94
N ASN A 10 -13.85 3.26 -1.07
CA ASN A 10 -14.98 2.99 -0.18
C ASN A 10 -14.51 2.37 1.15
N VAL A 11 -13.98 3.21 2.00
CA VAL A 11 -13.72 2.90 3.41
C VAL A 11 -14.51 3.89 4.29
N VAL A 12 -14.89 3.43 5.47
CA VAL A 12 -15.53 4.30 6.46
C VAL A 12 -14.50 5.29 6.99
N GLU A 13 -14.73 6.59 6.81
CA GLU A 13 -13.84 7.61 7.37
C GLU A 13 -13.78 7.48 8.89
N GLN A 14 -12.58 7.63 9.44
CA GLN A 14 -12.37 7.64 10.88
C GLN A 14 -12.52 9.05 11.43
N GLU A 15 -13.04 9.14 12.66
CA GLU A 15 -13.04 10.34 13.45
C GLU A 15 -11.92 10.32 14.49
N GLY A 16 -11.40 11.49 14.88
CA GLY A 16 -10.29 11.61 15.84
C GLY A 16 -10.62 11.14 17.27
N THR A 17 -11.88 10.83 17.54
CA THR A 17 -12.37 10.33 18.83
C THR A 17 -12.37 8.81 18.96
N GLU A 18 -12.24 8.08 17.85
CA GLU A 18 -12.25 6.62 17.81
C GLU A 18 -10.94 6.06 18.37
N THR A 19 -11.03 5.24 19.42
CA THR A 19 -9.86 4.70 20.14
C THR A 19 -9.95 3.20 20.42
N THR A 20 -11.04 2.55 20.04
CA THR A 20 -11.30 1.13 20.33
C THR A 20 -11.74 0.38 19.08
N GLU A 21 -11.54 -0.92 19.08
CA GLU A 21 -12.16 -1.80 18.09
C GLU A 21 -13.68 -1.86 18.26
N PRO A 22 -14.46 -1.98 17.14
CA PRO A 22 -13.97 -2.20 15.79
C PRO A 22 -13.60 -0.91 15.02
N ASP A 23 -13.79 0.26 15.59
CA ASP A 23 -13.72 1.53 14.88
C ASP A 23 -12.32 1.82 14.32
N ILE A 24 -11.27 1.55 15.09
CA ILE A 24 -9.88 1.74 14.64
C ILE A 24 -9.38 0.68 13.66
N THR A 25 -10.16 -0.37 13.35
CA THR A 25 -9.67 -1.48 12.52
C THR A 25 -9.63 -1.20 11.02
N GLY A 26 -10.17 -0.07 10.57
CA GLY A 26 -10.19 0.34 9.17
C GLY A 26 -10.57 1.79 8.99
N GLY A 27 -10.70 2.22 7.73
CA GLY A 27 -10.84 3.62 7.37
C GLY A 27 -9.51 4.24 6.95
N TYR A 28 -8.50 3.40 6.69
CA TYR A 28 -7.18 3.88 6.30
C TYR A 28 -6.99 3.86 4.79
N LEU A 29 -6.37 4.92 4.28
CA LEU A 29 -5.73 4.98 2.99
C LEU A 29 -4.24 5.29 3.22
N ILE A 30 -3.37 4.43 2.73
CA ILE A 30 -1.92 4.51 2.94
C ILE A 30 -1.24 4.55 1.58
N GLU A 31 -0.23 5.39 1.44
CA GLU A 31 0.63 5.47 0.27
C GLU A 31 2.03 4.96 0.62
N GLN A 32 2.54 4.04 -0.19
CA GLN A 32 3.98 3.76 -0.23
C GLN A 32 4.64 4.85 -1.07
N ALA A 33 5.42 5.71 -0.43
CA ALA A 33 6.02 6.88 -1.05
C ALA A 33 7.53 6.72 -1.27
N GLY A 34 8.06 7.42 -2.27
CA GLY A 34 9.51 7.50 -2.49
C GLY A 34 10.19 8.39 -1.45
N ASP A 35 9.73 9.63 -1.31
CA ASP A 35 10.21 10.58 -0.31
C ASP A 35 9.03 11.23 0.42
N PRO A 36 8.76 10.85 1.68
CA PRO A 36 7.65 11.36 2.45
C PRO A 36 8.03 12.52 3.38
N THR A 37 9.17 13.18 3.22
CA THR A 37 9.69 14.17 4.19
C THR A 37 8.79 15.38 4.35
N ASP A 38 8.02 15.74 3.32
CA ASP A 38 7.04 16.84 3.38
C ASP A 38 5.64 16.38 3.83
N GLU A 39 5.46 15.10 4.11
CA GLU A 39 4.18 14.55 4.55
C GLU A 39 4.01 14.65 6.06
N PRO A 40 2.84 15.09 6.55
CA PRO A 40 2.66 15.36 7.97
C PRO A 40 2.63 14.08 8.83
N VAL A 41 2.17 12.97 8.29
CA VAL A 41 2.07 11.69 9.01
C VAL A 41 2.57 10.54 8.15
N TRP A 42 3.74 10.04 8.48
CA TRP A 42 4.33 8.88 7.83
C TRP A 42 5.14 8.03 8.81
N PHE A 43 5.51 6.84 8.39
CA PHE A 43 6.35 5.94 9.18
C PHE A 43 7.19 5.03 8.29
N LEU A 44 8.29 4.56 8.86
CA LEU A 44 9.18 3.57 8.25
C LEU A 44 8.85 2.19 8.80
N THR A 45 8.77 1.20 7.92
CA THR A 45 8.64 -0.21 8.33
C THR A 45 10.02 -0.81 8.63
N GLU A 46 10.07 -2.04 9.16
CA GLU A 46 11.32 -2.74 9.47
C GLU A 46 12.18 -2.97 8.21
N HIS A 47 11.54 -3.25 7.07
CA HIS A 47 12.21 -3.46 5.80
C HIS A 47 12.39 -2.17 4.97
N GLY A 48 12.24 -1.01 5.58
CA GLY A 48 12.57 0.27 4.96
C GLY A 48 11.49 0.86 4.07
N MET A 49 10.27 0.31 4.07
CA MET A 49 9.17 0.88 3.30
C MET A 49 8.67 2.15 3.98
N LYS A 50 8.55 3.22 3.20
CA LYS A 50 8.07 4.52 3.65
C LYS A 50 6.58 4.63 3.40
N LEU A 51 5.78 4.66 4.45
CA LEU A 51 4.34 4.64 4.39
C LEU A 51 3.75 5.95 4.91
N VAL A 52 2.96 6.61 4.07
CA VAL A 52 2.27 7.87 4.37
C VAL A 52 0.81 7.58 4.67
N VAL A 53 0.28 8.17 5.73
CA VAL A 53 -1.15 8.11 6.02
C VAL A 53 -1.86 9.22 5.26
N LYS A 54 -2.72 8.84 4.31
CA LYS A 54 -3.54 9.75 3.51
C LYS A 54 -4.98 9.86 4.01
N SER A 55 -5.44 8.85 4.73
CA SER A 55 -6.68 8.85 5.51
C SER A 55 -6.48 7.98 6.75
N PRO A 56 -6.94 8.41 7.92
CA PRO A 56 -7.52 9.72 8.24
C PRO A 56 -6.58 10.89 7.97
N ASP A 57 -7.15 12.10 7.81
CA ASP A 57 -6.35 13.31 7.64
C ASP A 57 -5.44 13.56 8.85
N SER A 58 -4.34 14.28 8.64
CA SER A 58 -3.30 14.48 9.65
C SER A 58 -3.77 15.22 10.91
N ASP A 59 -4.81 16.04 10.80
CA ASP A 59 -5.45 16.74 11.90
C ASP A 59 -6.56 15.92 12.60
N VAL A 60 -6.93 14.77 12.02
CA VAL A 60 -7.93 13.84 12.54
C VAL A 60 -7.29 12.64 13.23
N ILE A 61 -6.25 12.04 12.62
CA ILE A 61 -5.64 10.80 13.12
C ILE A 61 -5.09 10.97 14.54
N ASN A 62 -5.54 10.13 15.47
CA ASN A 62 -5.02 10.09 16.82
C ASN A 62 -3.91 9.04 16.99
N SER A 63 -3.22 9.07 18.14
CA SER A 63 -2.11 8.17 18.43
C SER A 63 -2.48 6.69 18.46
N THR A 64 -3.71 6.36 18.86
CA THR A 64 -4.21 4.95 18.90
C THR A 64 -4.43 4.42 17.51
N GLN A 65 -5.07 5.21 16.64
CA GLN A 65 -5.27 4.89 15.23
C GLN A 65 -3.93 4.70 14.51
N LEU A 66 -2.99 5.63 14.72
CA LEU A 66 -1.65 5.55 14.14
C LEU A 66 -0.88 4.31 14.63
N ALA A 67 -0.96 4.00 15.93
CA ALA A 67 -0.34 2.80 16.48
C ALA A 67 -0.93 1.52 15.90
N TYR A 68 -2.25 1.48 15.70
CA TYR A 68 -2.93 0.35 15.09
C TYR A 68 -2.43 0.08 13.66
N ILE A 69 -2.45 1.10 12.79
CA ILE A 69 -2.04 0.88 11.40
C ILE A 69 -0.55 0.57 11.26
N LYS A 70 0.31 1.18 12.08
CA LYS A 70 1.74 0.82 12.14
C LYS A 70 1.94 -0.63 12.53
N LYS A 71 1.23 -1.10 13.56
CA LYS A 71 1.28 -2.50 14.00
C LYS A 71 0.78 -3.44 12.90
N TYR A 72 -0.30 -3.08 12.21
CA TYR A 72 -0.84 -3.86 11.12
C TYR A 72 0.20 -4.09 10.01
N PHE A 73 0.90 -3.05 9.57
CA PHE A 73 1.97 -3.19 8.57
C PHE A 73 3.19 -3.94 9.11
N ALA A 74 3.54 -3.81 10.37
CA ALA A 74 4.60 -4.61 10.99
C ALA A 74 4.24 -6.11 11.01
N ASP A 75 3.00 -6.45 11.36
CA ASP A 75 2.50 -7.84 11.32
C ASP A 75 2.44 -8.37 9.87
N TYR A 76 2.07 -7.54 8.90
CA TYR A 76 2.11 -7.88 7.48
C TYR A 76 3.53 -8.21 7.01
N GLU A 77 4.51 -7.33 7.27
CA GLU A 77 5.91 -7.58 6.92
C GLU A 77 6.47 -8.83 7.58
N LYS A 78 6.19 -9.01 8.86
CA LYS A 78 6.62 -10.21 9.59
C LYS A 78 6.10 -11.49 8.94
N ARG A 79 4.87 -11.51 8.43
CA ARG A 79 4.32 -12.66 7.70
C ARG A 79 4.91 -12.79 6.30
N LEU A 80 5.09 -11.67 5.60
CA LEU A 80 5.66 -11.63 4.25
C LEU A 80 7.10 -12.16 4.23
N PHE A 81 7.91 -11.83 5.22
CA PHE A 81 9.31 -12.27 5.32
C PHE A 81 9.53 -13.50 6.20
N SER A 82 8.46 -14.18 6.61
CA SER A 82 8.55 -15.43 7.37
C SER A 82 8.88 -16.65 6.48
N ALA A 83 9.34 -17.72 7.11
CA ALA A 83 9.51 -19.01 6.42
C ALA A 83 8.19 -19.56 5.86
N ASP A 84 7.07 -19.21 6.47
CA ASP A 84 5.71 -19.61 6.08
C ASP A 84 5.03 -18.59 5.15
N PHE A 85 5.77 -17.68 4.50
CA PHE A 85 5.18 -16.56 3.74
C PHE A 85 4.15 -16.98 2.69
N ALA A 86 4.34 -18.13 2.05
CA ALA A 86 3.44 -18.66 1.03
C ALA A 86 2.22 -19.43 1.61
N ASP A 87 2.21 -19.72 2.90
CA ASP A 87 1.08 -20.38 3.56
C ASP A 87 -0.15 -19.47 3.57
N PRO A 88 -1.33 -19.95 3.17
CA PRO A 88 -2.53 -19.10 3.06
C PRO A 88 -3.05 -18.58 4.40
N GLU A 89 -2.75 -19.25 5.51
CA GLU A 89 -3.25 -18.91 6.84
C GLU A 89 -2.18 -18.20 7.70
N LYS A 90 -0.90 -18.58 7.55
CA LYS A 90 0.20 -18.06 8.37
C LYS A 90 0.96 -16.94 7.68
N GLY A 91 1.06 -16.99 6.35
CA GLY A 91 1.79 -16.03 5.53
C GLY A 91 1.00 -14.75 5.25
N TYR A 92 1.51 -13.95 4.31
CA TYR A 92 0.94 -12.65 3.95
C TYR A 92 -0.51 -12.74 3.44
N ARG A 93 -0.91 -13.86 2.81
CA ARG A 93 -2.28 -14.07 2.29
C ARG A 93 -3.35 -13.98 3.36
N ALA A 94 -3.02 -14.27 4.61
CA ALA A 94 -3.95 -14.08 5.73
C ALA A 94 -4.32 -12.59 5.92
N MET A 95 -3.46 -11.66 5.51
CA MET A 95 -3.62 -10.22 5.73
C MET A 95 -3.86 -9.41 4.46
N VAL A 96 -3.82 -10.01 3.27
CA VAL A 96 -3.96 -9.29 2.00
C VAL A 96 -5.08 -9.88 1.17
N ASP A 97 -5.87 -9.02 0.54
CA ASP A 97 -6.76 -9.42 -0.54
C ASP A 97 -5.92 -9.72 -1.79
N THR A 98 -5.75 -11.00 -2.08
CA THR A 98 -4.88 -11.46 -3.17
C THR A 98 -5.40 -11.08 -4.55
N VAL A 99 -6.70 -10.86 -4.70
CA VAL A 99 -7.29 -10.42 -5.98
C VAL A 99 -6.87 -8.98 -6.27
N SER A 100 -6.98 -8.09 -5.30
CA SER A 100 -6.54 -6.70 -5.46
C SER A 100 -5.04 -6.59 -5.72
N LEU A 101 -4.23 -7.38 -4.99
CA LEU A 101 -2.79 -7.45 -5.19
C LEU A 101 -2.42 -7.88 -6.62
N VAL A 102 -3.01 -8.98 -7.12
CA VAL A 102 -2.73 -9.49 -8.47
C VAL A 102 -3.21 -8.49 -9.53
N ASN A 103 -4.40 -7.92 -9.38
CA ASN A 103 -4.91 -6.93 -10.32
C ASN A 103 -4.04 -5.67 -10.38
N TRP A 104 -3.58 -5.18 -9.22
CA TRP A 104 -2.65 -4.07 -9.17
C TRP A 104 -1.33 -4.40 -9.90
N TYR A 105 -0.74 -5.57 -9.63
CA TYR A 105 0.51 -5.97 -10.27
C TYR A 105 0.36 -6.18 -11.78
N ILE A 106 -0.76 -6.77 -12.24
CA ILE A 106 -1.07 -6.89 -13.67
C ILE A 106 -1.16 -5.50 -14.31
N ALA A 107 -1.77 -4.53 -13.64
CA ALA A 107 -1.81 -3.15 -14.16
C ALA A 107 -0.41 -2.55 -14.29
N CYS A 108 0.48 -2.76 -13.32
CA CYS A 108 1.88 -2.33 -13.40
C CYS A 108 2.60 -2.95 -14.62
N GLU A 109 2.45 -4.26 -14.81
CA GLU A 109 3.09 -4.98 -15.92
C GLU A 109 2.54 -4.55 -17.28
N LEU A 110 1.21 -4.47 -17.43
CA LEU A 110 0.57 -4.10 -18.70
C LEU A 110 0.91 -2.67 -19.14
N THR A 111 1.08 -1.77 -18.18
CA THR A 111 1.35 -0.37 -18.47
C THR A 111 2.83 -0.04 -18.56
N GLY A 112 3.70 -0.93 -18.04
CA GLY A 112 5.14 -0.69 -17.98
C GLY A 112 5.48 0.58 -17.19
N ASN A 113 4.79 0.79 -16.06
CA ASN A 113 4.97 1.99 -15.26
C ASN A 113 6.27 1.92 -14.45
N PRO A 114 7.30 2.76 -14.74
CA PRO A 114 8.55 2.74 -13.99
C PRO A 114 8.40 3.12 -12.52
N ASP A 115 7.34 3.85 -12.20
CA ASP A 115 7.02 4.37 -10.87
C ASP A 115 6.06 3.45 -10.09
N SER A 116 5.86 2.23 -10.57
CA SER A 116 4.86 1.29 -10.03
C SER A 116 4.93 1.09 -8.52
N PHE A 117 6.11 1.27 -7.91
CA PHE A 117 6.32 0.98 -6.49
C PHE A 117 6.57 2.24 -5.65
N TRP A 118 6.48 3.44 -6.22
CA TRP A 118 6.65 4.72 -5.51
C TRP A 118 5.34 5.29 -5.01
N SER A 119 4.30 5.24 -5.81
CA SER A 119 2.98 5.78 -5.49
C SER A 119 1.94 4.67 -5.40
N THR A 120 2.31 3.57 -4.72
CA THR A 120 1.38 2.46 -4.48
C THR A 120 0.47 2.78 -3.31
N TYR A 121 -0.83 2.65 -3.54
CA TYR A 121 -1.83 2.88 -2.51
C TYR A 121 -2.37 1.57 -1.95
N PHE A 122 -2.68 1.61 -0.65
CA PHE A 122 -3.33 0.54 0.08
C PHE A 122 -4.51 1.11 0.85
N TYR A 123 -5.59 0.35 0.96
CA TYR A 123 -6.67 0.73 1.86
C TYR A 123 -7.08 -0.43 2.75
N LYS A 124 -7.56 -0.09 3.94
CA LYS A 124 -8.02 -1.04 4.95
C LYS A 124 -9.45 -0.70 5.36
N LYS A 125 -10.34 -1.67 5.19
CA LYS A 125 -11.75 -1.54 5.59
C LYS A 125 -11.92 -1.84 7.07
N ARG A 126 -12.91 -1.21 7.70
CA ARG A 126 -13.30 -1.48 9.08
C ARG A 126 -13.87 -2.90 9.19
N SER A 127 -13.51 -3.61 10.26
CA SER A 127 -13.94 -5.00 10.53
C SER A 127 -13.59 -6.01 9.42
N ASP A 128 -12.56 -5.73 8.66
CA ASP A 128 -12.03 -6.60 7.62
C ASP A 128 -10.54 -6.84 7.90
N ASP A 129 -10.10 -8.09 7.93
CA ASP A 129 -8.72 -8.44 8.25
C ASP A 129 -7.76 -8.23 7.07
N LYS A 130 -8.27 -7.81 5.90
CA LYS A 130 -7.48 -7.70 4.68
C LYS A 130 -7.03 -6.27 4.39
N LEU A 131 -5.80 -6.18 3.87
CA LEU A 131 -5.27 -5.02 3.17
C LEU A 131 -5.58 -5.16 1.69
N TYR A 132 -6.02 -4.10 1.06
CA TYR A 132 -6.33 -4.05 -0.37
C TYR A 132 -5.30 -3.18 -1.09
N TYR A 133 -4.78 -3.66 -2.21
CA TYR A 133 -3.91 -2.91 -3.11
C TYR A 133 -4.75 -2.04 -4.04
N GLY A 134 -4.46 -0.75 -4.09
CA GLY A 134 -5.20 0.25 -4.86
C GLY A 134 -5.64 1.44 -4.00
N PRO A 135 -6.28 2.42 -4.67
CA PRO A 135 -6.57 2.52 -6.10
C PRO A 135 -5.31 2.69 -6.94
N LEU A 136 -5.43 2.41 -8.25
CA LEU A 136 -4.36 2.73 -9.20
C LEU A 136 -4.19 4.25 -9.28
N TRP A 137 -2.93 4.71 -9.21
CA TRP A 137 -2.60 6.11 -9.15
C TRP A 137 -1.29 6.39 -9.90
N ASP A 138 -1.19 7.57 -10.50
CA ASP A 138 0.05 8.13 -11.07
C ASP A 138 0.65 7.29 -12.21
N TYR A 139 -0.14 7.07 -13.25
CA TYR A 139 0.27 6.33 -14.44
C TYR A 139 0.62 7.25 -15.62
N ASP A 140 0.98 8.50 -15.36
CA ASP A 140 1.28 9.51 -16.40
C ASP A 140 2.57 9.20 -17.16
N ILE A 141 3.54 8.52 -16.53
CA ILE A 141 4.79 8.07 -17.15
C ILE A 141 4.75 6.63 -17.66
N ALA A 142 3.60 5.95 -17.54
CA ALA A 142 3.37 4.60 -18.06
C ALA A 142 3.33 4.57 -19.60
N PHE A 143 3.21 3.38 -20.18
CA PHE A 143 3.09 3.15 -21.64
C PHE A 143 4.27 3.72 -22.45
N ASN A 144 5.51 3.62 -21.93
CA ASN A 144 6.72 4.19 -22.52
C ASN A 144 6.65 5.73 -22.71
N ASN A 145 5.82 6.43 -21.97
CA ASN A 145 5.79 7.89 -21.96
C ASN A 145 7.02 8.49 -21.25
N ASP A 146 7.78 7.67 -20.55
CA ASP A 146 9.08 8.03 -19.97
C ASP A 146 10.20 7.16 -20.58
N LYS A 147 11.30 7.78 -20.97
CA LYS A 147 12.41 7.10 -21.66
C LYS A 147 13.48 6.54 -20.72
N ARG A 148 13.39 6.80 -19.43
CA ARG A 148 14.42 6.43 -18.44
C ARG A 148 14.58 4.91 -18.27
N LEU A 149 13.53 4.12 -18.46
CA LEU A 149 13.62 2.66 -18.47
C LEU A 149 14.05 2.08 -19.84
N GLY A 150 14.09 2.86 -20.90
CA GLY A 150 14.22 2.38 -22.26
C GLY A 150 12.96 1.61 -22.70
N ASP A 151 13.13 0.50 -23.43
CA ASP A 151 11.99 -0.31 -23.85
C ASP A 151 11.44 -1.15 -22.68
N ALA A 152 10.42 -0.63 -22.00
CA ALA A 152 9.77 -1.29 -20.88
C ALA A 152 8.95 -2.54 -21.30
N THR A 153 8.59 -2.67 -22.59
CA THR A 153 7.78 -3.78 -23.10
C THR A 153 8.47 -5.14 -23.00
N ARG A 154 9.77 -5.16 -22.73
CA ARG A 154 10.60 -6.38 -22.63
C ARG A 154 11.07 -6.67 -21.20
N LYS A 155 10.50 -5.99 -20.19
CA LYS A 155 10.97 -6.07 -18.82
C LYS A 155 9.79 -6.38 -17.90
N PHE A 156 10.04 -7.20 -16.88
CA PHE A 156 9.11 -7.32 -15.76
C PHE A 156 9.28 -6.13 -14.82
N MET A 157 8.18 -5.55 -14.38
CA MET A 157 8.22 -4.34 -13.54
C MET A 157 8.91 -4.60 -12.19
N ARG A 158 8.79 -5.80 -11.61
CA ARG A 158 9.53 -6.16 -10.41
C ARG A 158 11.05 -5.95 -10.54
N ASP A 159 11.60 -6.11 -11.76
CA ASP A 159 13.04 -5.98 -12.03
C ASP A 159 13.39 -4.58 -12.55
N ALA A 160 12.51 -3.97 -13.33
CA ALA A 160 12.77 -2.76 -14.10
C ALA A 160 12.30 -1.47 -13.42
N ALA A 161 11.18 -1.48 -12.69
CA ALA A 161 10.70 -0.31 -11.98
C ALA A 161 11.69 0.17 -10.92
N TRP A 162 11.53 1.42 -10.49
CA TRP A 162 12.42 2.00 -9.48
C TRP A 162 12.13 1.44 -8.09
N ASP A 163 13.12 1.52 -7.20
CA ASP A 163 12.94 1.19 -5.79
C ASP A 163 11.90 2.12 -5.12
N PRO A 164 11.24 1.67 -4.04
CA PRO A 164 11.55 0.48 -3.24
C PRO A 164 10.91 -0.81 -3.79
N LYS A 165 11.63 -1.92 -3.75
CA LYS A 165 11.18 -3.23 -4.29
C LYS A 165 11.18 -4.37 -3.25
N GLU A 166 11.48 -4.09 -2.00
CA GLU A 166 11.63 -5.12 -0.97
C GLU A 166 10.40 -6.03 -0.88
N TRP A 167 9.21 -5.45 -0.84
CA TRP A 167 7.99 -6.26 -0.78
C TRP A 167 7.71 -6.99 -2.09
N ILE A 168 7.95 -6.34 -3.23
CA ILE A 168 7.65 -6.95 -4.53
C ILE A 168 8.59 -8.12 -4.83
N HIS A 169 9.87 -8.02 -4.48
CA HIS A 169 10.84 -9.10 -4.64
C HIS A 169 10.53 -10.30 -3.73
N GLN A 170 9.88 -10.08 -2.59
CA GLN A 170 9.44 -11.16 -1.71
C GLN A 170 8.15 -11.82 -2.20
N LEU A 171 7.28 -11.07 -2.89
CA LEU A 171 6.00 -11.55 -3.40
C LEU A 171 6.13 -12.38 -4.67
N TRP A 172 7.13 -12.10 -5.51
CA TRP A 172 7.41 -12.71 -6.81
C TRP A 172 8.88 -13.14 -6.88
#